data_46a4506768e8ba17c86dcd57e0d28ad7
#
_entry.id   46a4506768e8ba17c86dcd57e0d28ad7
#
_cell.length_a   1.000
_cell.length_b   1.000
_cell.length_c   1.000
_cell.angle_alpha   90.00
_cell.angle_beta   90.00
_cell.angle_gamma   90.00
#
_symmetry.space_group_name_H-M   'P 1'
#
loop_
_entity.id
_entity.type
_entity.pdbx_description
1 polymer ?
#
loop_
_entity_poly.entity_id
_entity_poly.type
_entity_poly.pdbx_seq_one_letter_code
_entity_poly.pdbx_strand_id
1 'polypeptide(L)'
;MLAKAGFDFSVSLVKRGHYPRGGGEVIVATQGGSKLRPLELVSSGRVLSVGGLSHCVRLPSHVAVRQARAAEEVLRTLKVPIRIEVEHYEGGPDPHLGPGSGITLWAITERSILGGDSLGERGKPAEQVGKEAASALLKDLSTGMALDSHASDMLLVYAALASGTSRLGGASLTSHARTVIDLIKMILPKVSIRIEGGADEGPFLAEIQGGLSAL
;
A
#
# COMPACT_ATOMS: atom_id res chain seq x y z
N MET A 1 -9.10 2.13 -1.79
CA MET A 1 -9.73 0.80 -2.00
C MET A 1 -10.93 0.60 -1.08
N LEU A 2 -10.81 0.69 0.23
CA LEU A 2 -11.95 0.50 1.16
C LEU A 2 -13.16 1.39 0.88
N ALA A 3 -12.96 2.63 0.44
CA ALA A 3 -14.06 3.50 0.03
C ALA A 3 -14.91 2.90 -1.13
N LYS A 4 -14.30 2.13 -2.05
CA LYS A 4 -15.03 1.39 -3.09
C LYS A 4 -15.93 0.31 -2.51
N ALA A 5 -15.53 -0.30 -1.38
CA ALA A 5 -16.36 -1.24 -0.63
C ALA A 5 -17.45 -0.56 0.21
N GLY A 6 -17.53 0.77 0.22
CA GLY A 6 -18.50 1.52 0.99
C GLY A 6 -18.11 1.77 2.44
N PHE A 7 -16.81 1.57 2.78
CA PHE A 7 -16.30 1.92 4.10
C PHE A 7 -15.97 3.41 4.14
N ASP A 8 -16.67 4.16 4.99
CA ASP A 8 -16.46 5.59 5.17
C ASP A 8 -15.50 5.84 6.34
N PHE A 9 -14.39 6.49 6.03
CA PHE A 9 -13.34 6.80 7.01
C PHE A 9 -12.48 7.97 6.55
N SER A 10 -11.89 8.67 7.49
CA SER A 10 -10.83 9.63 7.25
C SER A 10 -9.57 9.25 8.03
N VAL A 11 -8.41 9.56 7.45
CA VAL A 11 -7.10 9.34 8.06
C VAL A 11 -6.30 10.62 7.96
N SER A 12 -5.76 11.07 9.09
CA SER A 12 -4.87 12.23 9.17
C SER A 12 -3.58 11.84 9.87
N LEU A 13 -2.46 12.00 9.19
CA LEU A 13 -1.13 11.87 9.79
C LEU A 13 -0.79 13.19 10.48
N VAL A 14 -0.71 13.18 11.82
CA VAL A 14 -0.36 14.36 12.62
C VAL A 14 1.15 14.54 12.68
N LYS A 15 1.86 13.47 12.98
CA LYS A 15 3.33 13.42 12.97
C LYS A 15 3.85 12.01 12.74
N ARG A 16 5.04 11.92 12.16
CA ARG A 16 5.69 10.64 11.88
C ARG A 16 6.41 10.12 13.12
N GLY A 17 6.54 8.80 13.23
CA GLY A 17 7.35 8.14 14.24
C GLY A 17 8.31 7.18 13.60
N HIS A 18 9.59 7.23 14.03
CA HIS A 18 10.63 6.34 13.51
C HIS A 18 11.27 5.56 14.65
N TYR A 19 11.59 4.29 14.38
CA TYR A 19 12.32 3.44 15.31
C TYR A 19 13.71 4.04 15.63
N PRO A 20 14.22 3.96 16.87
CA PRO A 20 13.61 3.31 18.03
C PRO A 20 12.70 4.23 18.87
N ARG A 21 12.67 5.55 18.63
CA ARG A 21 11.96 6.51 19.47
C ARG A 21 10.45 6.54 19.30
N GLY A 22 9.95 6.16 18.13
CA GLY A 22 8.54 6.17 17.83
C GLY A 22 7.92 7.57 17.89
N GLY A 23 6.80 7.72 18.58
CA GLY A 23 6.10 8.99 18.81
C GLY A 23 5.30 9.47 17.59
N GLY A 24 5.01 8.61 16.64
CA GLY A 24 4.07 8.89 15.57
C GLY A 24 2.64 9.03 16.07
N GLU A 25 1.85 9.86 15.39
CA GLU A 25 0.46 10.09 15.72
C GLU A 25 -0.39 10.14 14.45
N VAL A 26 -1.41 9.29 14.40
CA VAL A 26 -2.37 9.19 13.31
C VAL A 26 -3.77 9.27 13.91
N ILE A 27 -4.62 10.11 13.34
CA ILE A 27 -6.03 10.19 13.70
C ILE A 27 -6.83 9.45 12.62
N VAL A 28 -7.63 8.47 13.05
CA VAL A 28 -8.57 7.76 12.18
C VAL A 28 -9.97 8.02 12.71
N ALA A 29 -10.86 8.51 11.86
CA ALA A 29 -12.28 8.65 12.17
C ALA A 29 -13.09 7.80 11.19
N THR A 30 -14.07 7.06 11.73
CA THR A 30 -14.98 6.23 10.93
C THR A 30 -16.37 6.29 11.52
N GLN A 31 -17.40 6.23 10.65
CA GLN A 31 -18.78 6.00 11.05
C GLN A 31 -19.03 4.50 11.02
N GLY A 32 -19.42 3.94 12.17
CA GLY A 32 -19.77 2.52 12.27
C GLY A 32 -21.00 2.14 11.46
N GLY A 33 -21.26 0.82 11.30
CA GLY A 33 -22.47 0.30 10.70
C GLY A 33 -22.51 0.22 9.18
N SER A 34 -21.39 0.53 8.49
CA SER A 34 -21.33 0.39 7.03
C SER A 34 -21.42 -1.07 6.60
N LYS A 35 -22.35 -1.38 5.69
CA LYS A 35 -22.39 -2.68 5.02
C LYS A 35 -21.35 -2.70 3.91
N LEU A 36 -20.35 -3.58 4.03
CA LEU A 36 -19.33 -3.74 3.00
C LEU A 36 -19.93 -4.35 1.73
N ARG A 37 -19.62 -3.71 0.60
CA ARG A 37 -19.98 -4.19 -0.74
C ARG A 37 -18.84 -5.03 -1.32
N PRO A 38 -19.16 -6.02 -2.15
CA PRO A 38 -18.15 -6.81 -2.86
C PRO A 38 -17.24 -5.93 -3.70
N LEU A 39 -16.00 -6.37 -3.85
CA LEU A 39 -14.96 -5.69 -4.62
C LEU A 39 -14.67 -6.47 -5.91
N GLU A 40 -14.64 -5.77 -7.03
CA GLU A 40 -14.16 -6.28 -8.32
C GLU A 40 -12.86 -5.54 -8.67
N LEU A 41 -11.71 -6.10 -8.24
CA LEU A 41 -10.37 -5.51 -8.37
C LEU A 41 -9.41 -6.57 -8.94
N VAL A 42 -9.56 -6.91 -10.22
CA VAL A 42 -8.81 -8.00 -10.88
C VAL A 42 -7.56 -7.50 -11.58
N SER A 43 -7.67 -6.48 -12.42
CA SER A 43 -6.55 -5.92 -13.19
C SER A 43 -6.44 -4.42 -13.00
N SER A 44 -5.20 -3.90 -13.01
CA SER A 44 -4.92 -2.48 -12.84
C SER A 44 -5.32 -1.65 -14.07
N GLY A 45 -5.19 -2.19 -15.27
CA GLY A 45 -5.21 -1.42 -16.49
C GLY A 45 -3.92 -0.63 -16.71
N ARG A 46 -3.95 0.40 -17.57
CA ARG A 46 -2.79 1.22 -17.87
C ARG A 46 -2.47 2.16 -16.71
N VAL A 47 -1.18 2.43 -16.51
CA VAL A 47 -0.72 3.48 -15.58
C VAL A 47 -1.01 4.84 -16.21
N LEU A 48 -1.63 5.73 -15.44
CA LEU A 48 -1.98 7.08 -15.86
C LEU A 48 -1.00 8.12 -15.31
N SER A 49 -0.57 7.97 -14.05
CA SER A 49 0.40 8.85 -13.40
C SER A 49 1.00 8.17 -12.18
N VAL A 50 2.13 8.71 -11.70
CA VAL A 50 2.74 8.31 -10.44
C VAL A 50 2.83 9.52 -9.53
N GLY A 51 2.34 9.37 -8.29
CA GLY A 51 2.55 10.30 -7.19
C GLY A 51 3.49 9.71 -6.16
N GLY A 52 4.00 10.57 -5.28
CA GLY A 52 4.82 10.12 -4.17
C GLY A 52 5.03 11.20 -3.12
N LEU A 53 5.48 10.76 -1.96
CA LEU A 53 5.93 11.64 -0.87
C LEU A 53 7.23 11.07 -0.30
N SER A 54 8.31 11.84 -0.47
CA SER A 54 9.60 11.57 0.17
C SER A 54 9.75 12.46 1.39
N HIS A 55 10.05 11.88 2.53
CA HIS A 55 10.13 12.65 3.77
C HIS A 55 11.44 12.39 4.53
N CYS A 56 11.86 13.40 5.28
CA CYS A 56 12.87 13.24 6.33
C CYS A 56 12.55 14.14 7.52
N VAL A 57 12.77 13.60 8.72
CA VAL A 57 12.54 14.28 10.00
C VAL A 57 13.83 14.21 10.82
N ARG A 58 14.21 15.32 11.48
CA ARG A 58 15.48 15.46 12.22
C ARG A 58 16.72 15.03 11.41
N LEU A 59 16.65 15.22 10.10
CA LEU A 59 17.73 14.96 9.14
C LEU A 59 17.80 16.14 8.17
N PRO A 60 18.96 16.37 7.52
CA PRO A 60 19.09 17.41 6.48
C PRO A 60 18.14 17.18 5.31
N SER A 61 17.57 18.24 4.75
CA SER A 61 16.58 18.21 3.66
C SER A 61 17.04 17.43 2.42
N HIS A 62 18.35 17.44 2.14
CA HIS A 62 18.92 16.75 0.98
C HIS A 62 18.67 15.24 1.02
N VAL A 63 18.40 14.63 2.19
CA VAL A 63 18.08 13.21 2.31
C VAL A 63 16.79 12.89 1.54
N ALA A 64 15.70 13.60 1.83
CA ALA A 64 14.43 13.41 1.13
C ALA A 64 14.50 13.80 -0.35
N VAL A 65 15.26 14.86 -0.69
CA VAL A 65 15.48 15.28 -2.10
C VAL A 65 16.18 14.18 -2.90
N ARG A 66 17.21 13.54 -2.36
CA ARG A 66 17.94 12.47 -3.03
C ARG A 66 17.11 11.20 -3.20
N GLN A 67 16.30 10.85 -2.20
CA GLN A 67 15.32 9.75 -2.31
C GLN A 67 14.35 10.00 -3.47
N ALA A 68 13.73 11.19 -3.52
CA ALA A 68 12.77 11.55 -4.55
C ALA A 68 13.39 11.48 -5.96
N ARG A 69 14.56 12.10 -6.16
CA ARG A 69 15.26 12.10 -7.45
C ARG A 69 15.62 10.70 -7.93
N ALA A 70 16.13 9.85 -7.03
CA ALA A 70 16.49 8.48 -7.38
C ALA A 70 15.25 7.63 -7.75
N ALA A 71 14.12 7.85 -7.08
CA ALA A 71 12.87 7.19 -7.43
C ALA A 71 12.33 7.68 -8.80
N GLU A 72 12.33 8.99 -9.05
CA GLU A 72 11.93 9.57 -10.34
C GLU A 72 12.75 9.00 -11.50
N GLU A 73 14.06 8.86 -11.35
CA GLU A 73 14.95 8.33 -12.36
C GLU A 73 14.53 6.91 -12.79
N VAL A 74 14.24 6.05 -11.84
CA VAL A 74 13.77 4.67 -12.08
C VAL A 74 12.39 4.68 -12.75
N LEU A 75 11.47 5.52 -12.27
CA LEU A 75 10.08 5.57 -12.73
C LEU A 75 9.90 6.20 -14.12
N ARG A 76 10.89 6.94 -14.65
CA ARG A 76 10.84 7.52 -16.02
C ARG A 76 10.59 6.48 -17.10
N THR A 77 10.89 5.22 -16.85
CA THR A 77 10.61 4.10 -17.76
C THR A 77 9.12 3.94 -18.07
N LEU A 78 8.22 4.37 -17.17
CA LEU A 78 6.77 4.31 -17.36
C LEU A 78 6.24 5.32 -18.39
N LYS A 79 6.99 6.39 -18.70
CA LYS A 79 6.61 7.45 -19.66
C LYS A 79 5.26 8.11 -19.35
N VAL A 80 4.95 8.29 -18.08
CA VAL A 80 3.76 8.95 -17.56
C VAL A 80 4.14 10.15 -16.69
N PRO A 81 3.24 11.08 -16.38
CA PRO A 81 3.51 12.15 -15.41
C PRO A 81 3.92 11.57 -14.04
N ILE A 82 5.02 12.09 -13.47
CA ILE A 82 5.53 11.72 -12.14
C ILE A 82 5.60 12.97 -11.30
N ARG A 83 5.06 12.93 -10.09
CA ARG A 83 5.13 14.02 -9.11
C ARG A 83 5.42 13.45 -7.74
N ILE A 84 6.64 13.66 -7.24
CA ILE A 84 7.05 13.26 -5.88
C ILE A 84 7.24 14.53 -5.04
N GLU A 85 6.44 14.68 -4.02
CA GLU A 85 6.54 15.77 -3.05
C GLU A 85 7.67 15.49 -2.06
N VAL A 86 8.32 16.55 -1.57
CA VAL A 86 9.41 16.44 -0.60
C VAL A 86 9.00 17.15 0.68
N GLU A 87 9.00 16.42 1.79
CA GLU A 87 8.68 16.91 3.12
C GLU A 87 9.94 16.92 3.99
N HIS A 88 10.29 18.06 4.55
CA HIS A 88 11.39 18.21 5.50
C HIS A 88 11.11 19.35 6.49
N TYR A 89 11.83 19.38 7.60
CA TYR A 89 11.65 20.37 8.67
C TYR A 89 12.89 21.24 8.89
N GLU A 90 13.82 21.25 7.95
CA GLU A 90 15.02 22.09 8.01
C GLU A 90 14.63 23.58 7.99
N GLY A 91 15.17 24.36 8.93
CA GLY A 91 14.88 25.78 9.07
C GLY A 91 13.62 26.12 9.87
N GLY A 92 12.92 25.13 10.43
CA GLY A 92 11.73 25.30 11.25
C GLY A 92 11.66 24.33 12.44
N PRO A 93 10.58 24.44 13.26
CA PRO A 93 10.37 23.51 14.37
C PRO A 93 10.05 22.11 13.83
N ASP A 94 10.77 21.11 14.34
CA ASP A 94 10.55 19.69 14.00
C ASP A 94 9.89 18.99 15.21
N PRO A 95 8.60 18.59 15.11
CA PRO A 95 7.85 17.98 16.23
C PRO A 95 8.20 16.53 16.51
N HIS A 96 9.07 15.92 15.69
CA HIS A 96 9.35 14.49 15.76
C HIS A 96 10.35 14.14 16.85
N LEU A 97 10.23 12.95 17.46
CA LEU A 97 11.06 12.52 18.58
C LEU A 97 12.43 12.01 18.13
N GLY A 98 12.53 11.38 16.98
CA GLY A 98 13.76 10.77 16.47
C GLY A 98 13.98 11.02 14.98
N PRO A 99 15.23 10.91 14.52
CA PRO A 99 15.52 11.02 13.10
C PRO A 99 14.96 9.85 12.32
N GLY A 100 14.54 10.12 11.08
CA GLY A 100 14.08 9.11 10.16
C GLY A 100 13.78 9.66 8.79
N SER A 101 13.68 8.78 7.82
CA SER A 101 13.28 9.13 6.46
C SER A 101 12.58 7.97 5.79
N GLY A 102 11.95 8.23 4.68
CA GLY A 102 11.30 7.23 3.84
C GLY A 102 10.64 7.86 2.63
N ILE A 103 10.21 7.02 1.73
CA ILE A 103 9.48 7.43 0.55
C ILE A 103 8.31 6.47 0.34
N THR A 104 7.14 7.02 0.05
CA THR A 104 5.95 6.29 -0.37
C THR A 104 5.56 6.76 -1.76
N LEU A 105 5.40 5.83 -2.67
CA LEU A 105 5.02 6.04 -4.05
C LEU A 105 3.68 5.39 -4.33
N TRP A 106 2.88 5.95 -5.25
CA TRP A 106 1.65 5.35 -5.71
C TRP A 106 1.45 5.59 -7.19
N ALA A 107 1.09 4.56 -7.92
CA ALA A 107 0.69 4.64 -9.31
C ALA A 107 -0.84 4.68 -9.40
N ILE A 108 -1.37 5.73 -10.02
CA ILE A 108 -2.78 5.82 -10.38
C ILE A 108 -2.93 5.11 -11.72
N THR A 109 -3.80 4.11 -11.77
CA THR A 109 -4.09 3.35 -12.97
C THR A 109 -5.55 3.53 -13.38
N GLU A 110 -5.96 2.97 -14.51
CA GLU A 110 -7.35 3.09 -14.99
C GLU A 110 -8.38 2.51 -14.00
N ARG A 111 -7.98 1.52 -13.19
CA ARG A 111 -8.93 0.77 -12.35
C ARG A 111 -8.58 0.73 -10.88
N SER A 112 -7.32 0.98 -10.53
CA SER A 112 -6.83 0.85 -9.17
C SER A 112 -5.70 1.83 -8.83
N ILE A 113 -5.14 1.68 -7.64
CA ILE A 113 -3.94 2.37 -7.18
C ILE A 113 -3.04 1.30 -6.56
N LEU A 114 -1.77 1.26 -7.00
CA LEU A 114 -0.75 0.38 -6.43
C LEU A 114 0.31 1.22 -5.74
N GLY A 115 0.83 0.72 -4.63
CA GLY A 115 1.86 1.39 -3.82
C GLY A 115 3.22 0.72 -3.92
N GLY A 116 4.25 1.48 -3.51
CA GLY A 116 5.59 0.99 -3.26
C GLY A 116 6.30 1.94 -2.32
N ASP A 117 7.02 1.42 -1.34
CA ASP A 117 7.67 2.24 -0.33
C ASP A 117 9.02 1.68 0.09
N SER A 118 9.82 2.51 0.75
CA SER A 118 11.04 2.09 1.44
C SER A 118 11.36 3.06 2.57
N LEU A 119 11.86 2.50 3.67
CA LEU A 119 12.33 3.27 4.82
C LEU A 119 13.84 3.50 4.73
N GLY A 120 14.25 4.68 5.20
CA GLY A 120 15.64 4.98 5.43
C GLY A 120 16.16 4.28 6.69
N GLU A 121 17.37 3.75 6.57
CA GLU A 121 18.08 3.08 7.65
C GLU A 121 19.47 3.68 7.81
N ARG A 122 20.06 3.52 9.01
CA ARG A 122 21.41 4.00 9.26
C ARG A 122 22.42 3.26 8.36
N GLY A 123 23.19 4.03 7.60
CA GLY A 123 24.16 3.49 6.63
C GLY A 123 23.61 3.19 5.24
N LYS A 124 22.29 3.24 5.05
CA LYS A 124 21.65 3.07 3.74
C LYS A 124 21.64 4.40 2.98
N PRO A 125 22.24 4.48 1.77
CA PRO A 125 22.20 5.69 0.96
C PRO A 125 20.77 6.12 0.63
N ALA A 126 20.51 7.43 0.64
CA ALA A 126 19.18 7.96 0.32
C ALA A 126 18.70 7.56 -1.09
N GLU A 127 19.62 7.49 -2.05
CA GLU A 127 19.31 7.03 -3.41
C GLU A 127 18.86 5.58 -3.45
N GLN A 128 19.41 4.73 -2.58
CA GLN A 128 18.99 3.33 -2.50
C GLN A 128 17.55 3.22 -1.99
N VAL A 129 17.17 4.03 -0.99
CA VAL A 129 15.79 4.09 -0.49
C VAL A 129 14.82 4.45 -1.62
N GLY A 130 15.13 5.48 -2.42
CA GLY A 130 14.31 5.88 -3.56
C GLY A 130 14.21 4.79 -4.63
N LYS A 131 15.34 4.14 -4.97
CA LYS A 131 15.38 3.06 -5.97
C LYS A 131 14.60 1.82 -5.52
N GLU A 132 14.67 1.45 -4.26
CA GLU A 132 13.95 0.29 -3.72
C GLU A 132 12.44 0.50 -3.80
N ALA A 133 11.93 1.66 -3.34
CA ALA A 133 10.51 1.98 -3.42
C ALA A 133 10.00 1.96 -4.87
N ALA A 134 10.75 2.58 -5.79
CA ALA A 134 10.39 2.60 -7.20
C ALA A 134 10.43 1.20 -7.83
N SER A 135 11.42 0.38 -7.47
CA SER A 135 11.54 -1.00 -7.97
C SER A 135 10.42 -1.89 -7.45
N ALA A 136 10.02 -1.72 -6.18
CA ALA A 136 8.87 -2.44 -5.59
C ALA A 136 7.58 -2.09 -6.36
N LEU A 137 7.32 -0.80 -6.59
CA LEU A 137 6.16 -0.36 -7.37
C LEU A 137 6.18 -0.92 -8.81
N LEU A 138 7.31 -0.86 -9.50
CA LEU A 138 7.43 -1.38 -10.87
C LEU A 138 7.24 -2.90 -10.93
N LYS A 139 7.77 -3.63 -9.95
CA LYS A 139 7.57 -5.08 -9.83
C LYS A 139 6.09 -5.42 -9.77
N ASP A 140 5.34 -4.79 -8.88
CA ASP A 140 3.92 -5.07 -8.70
C ASP A 140 3.10 -4.61 -9.93
N LEU A 141 3.40 -3.45 -10.51
CA LEU A 141 2.78 -2.98 -11.76
C LEU A 141 3.00 -3.95 -12.93
N SER A 142 4.17 -4.59 -13.02
CA SER A 142 4.50 -5.53 -14.10
C SER A 142 3.59 -6.76 -14.14
N THR A 143 2.93 -7.09 -13.04
CA THR A 143 1.99 -8.22 -12.97
C THR A 143 0.65 -7.94 -13.65
N GLY A 144 0.30 -6.66 -13.85
CA GLY A 144 -1.00 -6.22 -14.36
C GLY A 144 -2.16 -6.42 -13.38
N MET A 145 -1.89 -6.92 -12.17
CA MET A 145 -2.91 -7.10 -11.14
C MET A 145 -3.37 -5.77 -10.54
N ALA A 146 -4.58 -5.75 -9.99
CA ALA A 146 -5.18 -4.53 -9.45
C ALA A 146 -4.58 -4.09 -8.11
N LEU A 147 -4.00 -5.00 -7.35
CA LEU A 147 -3.51 -4.78 -6.00
C LEU A 147 -2.03 -5.06 -5.92
N ASP A 148 -1.28 -4.17 -5.28
CA ASP A 148 0.09 -4.45 -4.88
C ASP A 148 0.15 -5.56 -3.81
N SER A 149 1.36 -6.03 -3.52
CA SER A 149 1.59 -7.15 -2.61
C SER A 149 1.00 -6.90 -1.22
N HIS A 150 1.06 -5.67 -0.69
CA HIS A 150 0.55 -5.33 0.64
C HIS A 150 -0.97 -5.09 0.66
N ALA A 151 -1.49 -4.38 -0.35
CA ALA A 151 -2.93 -4.12 -0.44
C ALA A 151 -3.72 -5.42 -0.63
N SER A 152 -3.16 -6.41 -1.35
CA SER A 152 -3.78 -7.71 -1.53
C SER A 152 -3.99 -8.45 -0.21
N ASP A 153 -2.97 -8.49 0.67
CA ASP A 153 -3.06 -9.13 1.97
C ASP A 153 -4.15 -8.51 2.84
N MET A 154 -4.18 -7.17 2.88
CA MET A 154 -5.13 -6.43 3.72
C MET A 154 -6.57 -6.56 3.25
N LEU A 155 -6.83 -6.54 1.94
CA LEU A 155 -8.19 -6.53 1.40
C LEU A 155 -8.91 -7.88 1.49
N LEU A 156 -8.20 -9.00 1.67
CA LEU A 156 -8.80 -10.33 1.86
C LEU A 156 -9.81 -10.36 3.00
N VAL A 157 -9.49 -9.72 4.13
CA VAL A 157 -10.38 -9.66 5.30
C VAL A 157 -11.67 -8.91 4.98
N TYR A 158 -11.55 -7.75 4.33
CA TYR A 158 -12.72 -6.94 3.97
C TYR A 158 -13.60 -7.62 2.92
N ALA A 159 -12.98 -8.32 1.97
CA ALA A 159 -13.70 -9.12 0.98
C ALA A 159 -14.47 -10.29 1.63
N ALA A 160 -13.89 -10.92 2.65
CA ALA A 160 -14.55 -11.99 3.40
C ALA A 160 -15.76 -11.49 4.22
N LEU A 161 -15.71 -10.24 4.69
CA LEU A 161 -16.79 -9.61 5.43
C LEU A 161 -17.85 -8.96 4.52
N ALA A 162 -17.54 -8.70 3.26
CA ALA A 162 -18.47 -8.10 2.29
C ALA A 162 -19.60 -9.07 1.93
N SER A 163 -20.83 -8.54 1.77
CA SER A 163 -21.98 -9.35 1.40
C SER A 163 -22.00 -9.63 -0.11
N GLY A 164 -21.60 -10.82 -0.53
CA GLY A 164 -21.57 -11.26 -1.92
C GLY A 164 -20.19 -11.74 -2.35
N THR A 165 -19.96 -11.82 -3.66
CA THR A 165 -18.72 -12.35 -4.23
C THR A 165 -17.77 -11.22 -4.60
N SER A 166 -16.58 -11.20 -3.98
CA SER A 166 -15.47 -10.31 -4.34
C SER A 166 -14.47 -11.06 -5.22
N ARG A 167 -13.85 -10.34 -6.17
CA ARG A 167 -12.75 -10.84 -7.00
C ARG A 167 -11.55 -9.91 -6.89
N LEU A 168 -10.43 -10.44 -6.41
CA LEU A 168 -9.22 -9.69 -6.13
C LEU A 168 -8.05 -10.28 -6.92
N GLY A 169 -7.32 -9.44 -7.66
CA GLY A 169 -6.06 -9.79 -8.31
C GLY A 169 -4.90 -9.13 -7.55
N GLY A 170 -4.08 -9.93 -6.91
CA GLY A 170 -2.92 -9.49 -6.14
C GLY A 170 -1.60 -9.75 -6.88
N ALA A 171 -0.66 -8.82 -6.76
CA ALA A 171 0.66 -8.93 -7.38
C ALA A 171 1.51 -10.07 -6.80
N SER A 172 1.26 -10.45 -5.55
CA SER A 172 1.99 -11.53 -4.88
C SER A 172 1.11 -12.23 -3.84
N LEU A 173 1.05 -13.55 -3.88
CA LEU A 173 0.44 -14.37 -2.81
C LEU A 173 1.49 -14.60 -1.72
N THR A 174 1.69 -13.61 -0.87
CA THR A 174 2.69 -13.61 0.19
C THR A 174 2.41 -14.66 1.26
N SER A 175 3.38 -14.97 2.11
CA SER A 175 3.17 -15.80 3.30
C SER A 175 2.13 -15.17 4.25
N HIS A 176 2.06 -13.81 4.33
CA HIS A 176 1.03 -13.09 5.06
C HIS A 176 -0.38 -13.33 4.49
N ALA A 177 -0.55 -13.19 3.16
CA ALA A 177 -1.83 -13.48 2.49
C ALA A 177 -2.30 -14.91 2.78
N ARG A 178 -1.41 -15.90 2.69
CA ARG A 178 -1.73 -17.30 3.01
C ARG A 178 -2.22 -17.46 4.44
N THR A 179 -1.49 -16.89 5.40
CA THR A 179 -1.87 -16.91 6.82
C THR A 179 -3.25 -16.25 7.03
N VAL A 180 -3.50 -15.09 6.40
CA VAL A 180 -4.80 -14.40 6.48
C VAL A 180 -5.92 -15.28 5.91
N ILE A 181 -5.70 -15.94 4.78
CA ILE A 181 -6.69 -16.87 4.18
C ILE A 181 -7.01 -18.03 5.14
N ASP A 182 -5.99 -18.62 5.75
CA ASP A 182 -6.18 -19.74 6.69
C ASP A 182 -6.93 -19.29 7.94
N LEU A 183 -6.62 -18.12 8.48
CA LEU A 183 -7.34 -17.52 9.59
C LEU A 183 -8.80 -17.22 9.23
N ILE A 184 -9.07 -16.65 8.05
CA ILE A 184 -10.44 -16.40 7.59
C ILE A 184 -11.23 -17.71 7.54
N LYS A 185 -10.69 -18.77 6.95
CA LYS A 185 -11.35 -20.08 6.87
C LYS A 185 -11.63 -20.69 8.25
N MET A 186 -10.74 -20.46 9.22
CA MET A 186 -10.91 -20.95 10.59
C MET A 186 -11.97 -20.16 11.37
N ILE A 187 -11.97 -18.83 11.23
CA ILE A 187 -12.86 -17.94 12.01
C ILE A 187 -14.24 -17.79 11.37
N LEU A 188 -14.30 -17.82 10.02
CA LEU A 188 -15.50 -17.64 9.22
C LEU A 188 -15.75 -18.87 8.33
N PRO A 189 -16.15 -20.02 8.90
CA PRO A 189 -16.21 -21.31 8.17
C PRO A 189 -17.22 -21.34 7.01
N LYS A 190 -18.14 -20.37 6.95
CA LYS A 190 -19.12 -20.25 5.85
C LYS A 190 -18.58 -19.41 4.68
N VAL A 191 -17.43 -18.73 4.84
CA VAL A 191 -16.78 -17.98 3.76
C VAL A 191 -16.05 -18.94 2.83
N SER A 192 -16.33 -18.85 1.53
CA SER A 192 -15.63 -19.63 0.51
C SER A 192 -14.53 -18.77 -0.10
N ILE A 193 -13.30 -19.29 -0.17
CA ILE A 193 -12.16 -18.63 -0.80
C ILE A 193 -11.52 -19.60 -1.79
N ARG A 194 -11.53 -19.23 -3.07
CA ARG A 194 -10.84 -19.92 -4.16
C ARG A 194 -9.67 -19.06 -4.61
N ILE A 195 -8.49 -19.66 -4.73
CA ILE A 195 -7.26 -19.00 -5.19
C ILE A 195 -6.80 -19.69 -6.47
N GLU A 196 -6.47 -18.88 -7.47
CA GLU A 196 -5.85 -19.32 -8.73
C GLU A 196 -4.50 -18.61 -8.90
N GLY A 197 -3.43 -19.32 -9.22
CA GLY A 197 -2.07 -18.81 -9.28
C GLY A 197 -1.37 -18.77 -7.93
N GLY A 198 -0.44 -17.83 -7.76
CA GLY A 198 0.29 -17.63 -6.50
C GLY A 198 1.42 -18.63 -6.24
N ALA A 199 1.88 -19.38 -7.24
CA ALA A 199 3.08 -20.21 -7.11
C ALA A 199 4.31 -19.30 -6.87
N ASP A 200 5.23 -19.73 -6.01
CA ASP A 200 6.47 -19.02 -5.68
C ASP A 200 6.25 -17.52 -5.33
N GLU A 201 5.19 -17.26 -4.53
CA GLU A 201 4.74 -15.91 -4.21
C GLU A 201 4.43 -15.03 -5.44
N GLY A 202 4.07 -15.65 -6.55
CA GLY A 202 3.66 -14.96 -7.77
C GLY A 202 2.27 -14.35 -7.70
N PRO A 203 1.81 -13.73 -8.80
CA PRO A 203 0.50 -13.11 -8.89
C PRO A 203 -0.62 -14.15 -8.78
N PHE A 204 -1.75 -13.73 -8.22
CA PHE A 204 -2.89 -14.59 -7.96
C PHE A 204 -4.23 -13.89 -8.19
N LEU A 205 -5.26 -14.69 -8.38
CA LEU A 205 -6.65 -14.29 -8.34
C LEU A 205 -7.34 -14.97 -7.15
N ALA A 206 -8.05 -14.18 -6.35
CA ALA A 206 -8.89 -14.66 -5.27
C ALA A 206 -10.35 -14.38 -5.58
N GLU A 207 -11.18 -15.42 -5.58
CA GLU A 207 -12.64 -15.30 -5.55
C GLU A 207 -13.12 -15.63 -4.14
N ILE A 208 -13.81 -14.67 -3.53
CA ILE A 208 -14.20 -14.73 -2.12
C ILE A 208 -15.70 -14.51 -2.02
N GLN A 209 -16.44 -15.53 -1.63
CA GLN A 209 -17.86 -15.41 -1.30
C GLN A 209 -18.00 -15.18 0.19
N GLY A 210 -18.21 -13.91 0.56
CA GLY A 210 -18.26 -13.44 1.93
C GLY A 210 -19.67 -13.06 2.37
N GLY A 211 -19.77 -12.57 3.60
CA GLY A 211 -20.98 -11.97 4.19
C GLY A 211 -21.02 -12.09 5.71
N LEU A 212 -21.36 -11.01 6.39
CA LEU A 212 -21.61 -11.00 7.84
C LEU A 212 -22.76 -11.91 8.29
N SER A 213 -23.63 -12.33 7.37
CA SER A 213 -24.63 -13.39 7.63
C SER A 213 -23.98 -14.77 7.86
N ALA A 214 -22.66 -14.86 7.78
CA ALA A 214 -21.87 -16.05 8.12
C ALA A 214 -21.47 -16.10 9.62
N LEU A 215 -21.75 -15.06 10.39
CA LEU A 215 -21.70 -15.01 11.84
C LEU A 215 -23.13 -15.25 12.37
#